data_644cd1bf38c5d9d359b06d939d816279
#
_entry.id   644cd1bf38c5d9d359b06d939d816279
#
_cell.length_a   1.000
_cell.length_b   1.000
_cell.length_c   1.000
_cell.angle_alpha   90.00
_cell.angle_beta   90.00
_cell.angle_gamma   90.00
#
_symmetry.space_group_name_H-M   'P 1'
#
loop_
_entity.id
_entity.type
_entity.pdbx_description
1 polymer ?
#
loop_
_entity_poly.entity_id
_entity_poly.type
_entity_poly.pdbx_seq_one_letter_code
_entity_poly.pdbx_strand_id
1 'polypeptide(L)'
;YETVVERFKEVIAGRPEKKDYYLRGTFTAWNKDFSKDVLHMADIGFTELSVEPVVTQDERLAFTEADLPQLYREYDLLAEEFLKRQDEGRPFLFFHFLQEMYKGPCMQKRLSGCGAGHEYAAVTPEGDLYPCHQFVGRDEYKMGNLDEGILKPELAEEFRNTHVLTKEGCIECWARFHCSGGCHANAEQFNGDIKKPYK
;
A
#
# COMPACT_ATOMS: atom_id res chain seq x y z
N TYR A 1 2.00 2.46 23.67
CA TYR A 1 2.86 1.66 22.79
C TYR A 1 2.78 0.18 23.17
N GLU A 2 3.11 -0.21 24.41
CA GLU A 2 3.13 -1.61 24.87
C GLU A 2 1.80 -2.33 24.61
N THR A 3 0.68 -1.69 24.97
CA THR A 3 -0.67 -2.25 24.74
C THR A 3 -0.93 -2.55 23.27
N VAL A 4 -0.48 -1.70 22.34
CA VAL A 4 -0.65 -1.90 20.89
C VAL A 4 0.18 -3.11 20.43
N VAL A 5 1.43 -3.20 20.88
CA VAL A 5 2.33 -4.32 20.54
C VAL A 5 1.76 -5.65 21.07
N GLU A 6 1.28 -5.68 22.31
CA GLU A 6 0.65 -6.86 22.89
C GLU A 6 -0.58 -7.32 22.08
N ARG A 7 -1.47 -6.38 21.73
CA ARG A 7 -2.66 -6.71 20.92
C ARG A 7 -2.31 -7.24 19.54
N PHE A 8 -1.32 -6.67 18.87
CA PHE A 8 -0.85 -7.23 17.60
C PHE A 8 -0.29 -8.63 17.75
N LYS A 9 0.50 -8.92 18.80
CA LYS A 9 1.01 -10.25 19.08
C LYS A 9 -0.11 -11.26 19.37
N GLU A 10 -1.13 -10.87 20.15
CA GLU A 10 -2.32 -11.69 20.38
C GLU A 10 -3.08 -12.02 19.09
N VAL A 11 -3.31 -11.02 18.23
CA VAL A 11 -3.99 -11.21 16.94
C VAL A 11 -3.19 -12.15 16.03
N ILE A 12 -1.86 -11.97 15.96
CA ILE A 12 -1.00 -12.79 15.13
C ILE A 12 -0.99 -14.26 15.65
N ALA A 13 -0.87 -14.44 16.96
CA ALA A 13 -0.88 -15.77 17.59
C ALA A 13 -2.23 -16.50 17.45
N GLY A 14 -3.34 -15.77 17.44
CA GLY A 14 -4.69 -16.34 17.28
C GLY A 14 -5.07 -16.66 15.83
N ARG A 15 -4.22 -16.37 14.84
CA ARG A 15 -4.52 -16.64 13.43
C ARG A 15 -4.37 -18.13 13.10
N PRO A 16 -5.18 -18.65 12.16
CA PRO A 16 -4.97 -19.98 11.62
C PRO A 16 -3.56 -20.15 11.05
N GLU A 17 -2.94 -21.32 11.23
CA GLU A 17 -1.66 -21.63 10.59
C GLU A 17 -1.70 -21.32 9.08
N LYS A 18 -0.61 -20.76 8.56
CA LYS A 18 -0.41 -20.39 7.14
C LYS A 18 -1.24 -19.20 6.62
N LYS A 19 -1.77 -18.35 7.48
CA LYS A 19 -2.33 -17.07 7.05
C LYS A 19 -1.26 -15.98 7.17
N ASP A 20 -0.87 -15.42 6.04
CA ASP A 20 0.08 -14.30 5.98
C ASP A 20 -0.48 -13.07 6.71
N TYR A 21 0.38 -12.22 7.19
CA TYR A 21 0.06 -10.91 7.73
C TYR A 21 1.10 -9.90 7.28
N TYR A 22 0.76 -8.63 7.33
CA TYR A 22 1.75 -7.56 7.27
C TYR A 22 1.46 -6.57 8.38
N LEU A 23 2.46 -6.34 9.23
CA LEU A 23 2.44 -5.17 10.09
C LEU A 23 2.80 -3.96 9.23
N ARG A 24 1.85 -3.03 9.08
CA ARG A 24 2.02 -1.87 8.22
C ARG A 24 2.28 -0.61 9.01
N GLY A 25 3.21 0.19 8.51
CA GLY A 25 3.52 1.52 9.00
C GLY A 25 3.57 2.52 7.85
N THR A 26 3.64 3.79 8.19
CA THR A 26 3.84 4.90 7.24
C THR A 26 4.91 5.82 7.77
N PHE A 27 5.89 6.16 6.93
CA PHE A 27 6.89 7.15 7.26
C PHE A 27 6.67 8.45 6.47
N THR A 28 7.14 9.56 7.03
CA THR A 28 6.89 10.91 6.53
C THR A 28 8.19 11.71 6.52
N ALA A 29 8.15 12.95 6.06
CA ALA A 29 9.28 13.86 6.17
C ALA A 29 9.77 14.09 7.62
N TRP A 30 8.99 13.72 8.64
CA TRP A 30 9.37 13.86 10.05
C TRP A 30 10.13 12.64 10.60
N ASN A 31 9.88 11.44 10.08
CA ASN A 31 10.54 10.20 10.49
C ASN A 31 11.18 9.50 9.30
N LYS A 32 12.12 10.17 8.66
CA LYS A 32 12.83 9.68 7.47
C LYS A 32 13.75 8.50 7.76
N ASP A 33 14.08 8.25 9.01
CA ASP A 33 14.90 7.14 9.49
C ASP A 33 14.09 5.84 9.67
N PHE A 34 13.19 5.57 8.73
CA PHE A 34 12.24 4.46 8.76
C PHE A 34 12.90 3.08 8.86
N SER A 35 14.17 2.94 8.46
CA SER A 35 14.93 1.70 8.62
C SER A 35 14.98 1.28 10.09
N LYS A 36 15.10 2.22 11.02
CA LYS A 36 15.09 1.96 12.46
C LYS A 36 13.73 1.43 12.93
N ASP A 37 12.64 1.98 12.39
CA ASP A 37 11.28 1.53 12.73
C ASP A 37 11.05 0.10 12.25
N VAL A 38 11.47 -0.22 11.02
CA VAL A 38 11.40 -1.58 10.46
C VAL A 38 12.22 -2.56 11.29
N LEU A 39 13.47 -2.22 11.58
CA LEU A 39 14.37 -3.07 12.36
C LEU A 39 13.87 -3.26 13.79
N HIS A 40 13.33 -2.21 14.40
CA HIS A 40 12.71 -2.30 15.73
C HIS A 40 11.50 -3.26 15.74
N MET A 41 10.61 -3.15 14.75
CA MET A 41 9.48 -4.08 14.63
C MET A 41 9.96 -5.53 14.47
N ALA A 42 11.01 -5.76 13.69
CA ALA A 42 11.62 -7.08 13.55
C ALA A 42 12.22 -7.58 14.88
N ASP A 43 12.89 -6.71 15.64
CA ASP A 43 13.51 -7.05 16.93
C ASP A 43 12.50 -7.43 18.02
N ILE A 44 11.29 -6.84 17.98
CA ILE A 44 10.21 -7.21 18.92
C ILE A 44 9.37 -8.40 18.45
N GLY A 45 9.78 -9.04 17.31
CA GLY A 45 9.28 -10.34 16.87
C GLY A 45 8.23 -10.30 15.75
N PHE A 46 8.04 -9.17 15.06
CA PHE A 46 7.22 -9.14 13.84
C PHE A 46 8.09 -9.44 12.62
N THR A 47 7.70 -10.44 11.84
CA THR A 47 8.51 -10.95 10.73
C THR A 47 8.02 -10.57 9.36
N GLU A 48 6.83 -9.99 9.23
CA GLU A 48 6.25 -9.58 7.94
C GLU A 48 5.87 -8.10 7.99
N LEU A 49 6.68 -7.26 7.35
CA LEU A 49 6.69 -5.82 7.53
C LEU A 49 6.47 -5.10 6.20
N SER A 50 5.67 -4.03 6.25
CA SER A 50 5.39 -3.14 5.12
C SER A 50 5.33 -1.71 5.64
N VAL A 51 6.36 -0.91 5.41
CA VAL A 51 6.42 0.49 5.84
C VAL A 51 6.54 1.37 4.61
N GLU A 52 5.49 2.15 4.35
CA GLU A 52 5.28 2.87 3.11
C GLU A 52 5.55 4.37 3.27
N PRO A 53 6.09 5.05 2.24
CA PRO A 53 6.17 6.50 2.26
C PRO A 53 4.77 7.11 2.23
N VAL A 54 4.56 8.19 2.98
CA VAL A 54 3.31 8.93 2.93
C VAL A 54 3.11 9.56 1.54
N VAL A 55 1.88 9.51 1.06
CA VAL A 55 1.42 10.30 -0.09
C VAL A 55 0.35 11.25 0.43
N THR A 56 0.62 12.54 0.47
CA THR A 56 -0.22 13.55 1.10
C THR A 56 -0.04 14.92 0.45
N GLN A 57 -1.07 15.77 0.52
CA GLN A 57 -1.00 17.19 0.16
C GLN A 57 -0.52 18.07 1.32
N ASP A 58 -0.37 17.52 2.53
CA ASP A 58 0.19 18.26 3.66
C ASP A 58 1.70 18.40 3.48
N GLU A 59 2.14 19.58 3.06
CA GLU A 59 3.55 19.88 2.80
C GLU A 59 4.49 19.63 4.00
N ARG A 60 3.94 19.60 5.22
CA ARG A 60 4.72 19.33 6.42
C ARG A 60 5.13 17.85 6.52
N LEU A 61 4.35 16.97 5.92
CA LEU A 61 4.54 15.52 5.96
C LEU A 61 5.08 14.97 4.64
N ALA A 62 4.84 15.70 3.52
CA ALA A 62 5.23 15.30 2.18
C ALA A 62 6.75 15.31 2.02
N PHE A 63 7.25 14.36 1.25
CA PHE A 63 8.66 14.34 0.83
C PHE A 63 8.92 15.32 -0.30
N THR A 64 10.14 15.82 -0.33
CA THR A 64 10.69 16.65 -1.39
C THR A 64 11.88 15.93 -2.05
N GLU A 65 12.33 16.42 -3.19
CA GLU A 65 13.55 15.89 -3.83
C GLU A 65 14.79 15.98 -2.92
N ALA A 66 14.84 16.96 -2.02
CA ALA A 66 15.93 17.12 -1.06
C ALA A 66 16.00 15.97 -0.04
N ASP A 67 14.92 15.23 0.17
CA ASP A 67 14.85 14.10 1.10
C ASP A 67 15.37 12.80 0.46
N LEU A 68 15.34 12.67 -0.86
CA LEU A 68 15.70 11.45 -1.59
C LEU A 68 17.08 10.88 -1.22
N PRO A 69 18.16 11.68 -1.09
CA PRO A 69 19.47 11.13 -0.70
C PRO A 69 19.48 10.48 0.68
N GLN A 70 18.65 10.94 1.62
CA GLN A 70 18.49 10.31 2.91
C GLN A 70 17.68 9.02 2.78
N LEU A 71 16.57 9.03 2.06
CA LEU A 71 15.73 7.85 1.84
C LEU A 71 16.50 6.72 1.17
N TYR A 72 17.33 7.03 0.18
CA TYR A 72 18.20 6.01 -0.44
C TYR A 72 19.16 5.37 0.57
N ARG A 73 19.82 6.17 1.42
CA ARG A 73 20.67 5.62 2.48
C ARG A 73 19.90 4.73 3.46
N GLU A 74 18.67 5.09 3.81
CA GLU A 74 17.84 4.26 4.70
C GLU A 74 17.49 2.91 4.06
N TYR A 75 17.20 2.89 2.73
CA TYR A 75 16.99 1.64 2.01
C TYR A 75 18.26 0.81 1.93
N ASP A 76 19.44 1.42 1.70
CA ASP A 76 20.73 0.72 1.67
C ASP A 76 21.02 0.09 3.04
N LEU A 77 20.90 0.85 4.12
CA LEU A 77 21.08 0.36 5.49
C LEU A 77 20.11 -0.80 5.81
N LEU A 78 18.85 -0.66 5.40
CA LEU A 78 17.86 -1.72 5.62
C LEU A 78 18.19 -2.98 4.81
N ALA A 79 18.67 -2.83 3.58
CA ALA A 79 19.07 -3.95 2.74
C ALA A 79 20.28 -4.70 3.31
N GLU A 80 21.30 -3.98 3.80
CA GLU A 80 22.46 -4.56 4.48
C GLU A 80 22.05 -5.36 5.73
N GLU A 81 21.22 -4.78 6.60
CA GLU A 81 20.73 -5.47 7.79
C GLU A 81 19.78 -6.63 7.46
N PHE A 82 18.99 -6.51 6.42
CA PHE A 82 18.13 -7.60 5.92
C PHE A 82 18.96 -8.83 5.54
N LEU A 83 20.00 -8.65 4.72
CA LEU A 83 20.89 -9.74 4.31
C LEU A 83 21.64 -10.34 5.49
N LYS A 84 22.23 -9.50 6.35
CA LYS A 84 22.95 -9.93 7.55
C LYS A 84 22.06 -10.77 8.48
N ARG A 85 20.84 -10.32 8.77
CA ARG A 85 19.90 -11.06 9.62
C ARG A 85 19.47 -12.38 9.00
N GLN A 86 19.39 -12.46 7.69
CA GLN A 86 19.13 -13.71 6.98
C GLN A 86 20.24 -14.73 7.20
N ASP A 87 21.51 -14.30 7.07
CA ASP A 87 22.69 -15.12 7.33
C ASP A 87 22.80 -15.56 8.81
N GLU A 88 22.37 -14.72 9.73
CA GLU A 88 22.34 -14.99 11.17
C GLU A 88 21.16 -15.90 11.61
N GLY A 89 20.28 -16.33 10.68
CA GLY A 89 19.09 -17.13 10.99
C GLY A 89 17.96 -16.38 11.71
N ARG A 90 17.93 -15.06 11.60
CA ARG A 90 16.88 -14.16 12.14
C ARG A 90 16.16 -13.39 11.02
N PRO A 91 15.63 -14.06 9.98
CA PRO A 91 15.03 -13.41 8.83
C PRO A 91 13.75 -12.66 9.20
N PHE A 92 13.48 -11.59 8.47
CA PHE A 92 12.17 -10.96 8.38
C PHE A 92 11.85 -10.69 6.90
N LEU A 93 10.61 -10.47 6.57
CA LEU A 93 10.18 -10.06 5.22
C LEU A 93 9.91 -8.55 5.23
N PHE A 94 10.44 -7.86 4.26
CA PHE A 94 10.12 -6.47 3.99
C PHE A 94 9.49 -6.35 2.61
N PHE A 95 8.26 -5.87 2.56
CA PHE A 95 7.42 -5.91 1.35
C PHE A 95 8.10 -5.31 0.12
N HIS A 96 8.84 -4.21 0.27
CA HIS A 96 9.53 -3.57 -0.85
C HIS A 96 10.65 -4.41 -1.46
N PHE A 97 11.21 -5.37 -0.71
CA PHE A 97 12.27 -6.26 -1.20
C PHE A 97 11.74 -7.55 -1.86
N LEU A 98 10.41 -7.75 -1.85
CA LEU A 98 9.78 -8.95 -2.42
C LEU A 98 9.43 -8.84 -3.91
N GLN A 99 9.93 -7.83 -4.61
CA GLN A 99 9.64 -7.65 -6.03
C GLN A 99 10.42 -8.67 -6.87
N GLU A 100 9.69 -9.58 -7.55
CA GLU A 100 10.29 -10.50 -8.52
C GLU A 100 10.67 -9.76 -9.81
N MET A 101 11.93 -9.36 -9.94
CA MET A 101 12.45 -8.66 -11.11
C MET A 101 12.71 -9.61 -12.29
N TYR A 102 13.01 -10.89 -12.03
CA TYR A 102 13.48 -11.85 -13.04
C TYR A 102 12.36 -12.53 -13.83
N LYS A 103 11.21 -12.78 -13.20
CA LYS A 103 10.08 -13.45 -13.87
C LYS A 103 9.12 -12.49 -14.57
N GLY A 104 9.33 -11.19 -14.38
CA GLY A 104 8.42 -10.16 -14.86
C GLY A 104 7.08 -10.14 -14.10
N PRO A 105 6.28 -9.09 -14.29
CA PRO A 105 4.98 -8.96 -13.64
C PRO A 105 3.94 -9.89 -14.26
N CYS A 106 3.06 -10.45 -13.45
CA CYS A 106 1.84 -11.08 -13.95
C CYS A 106 0.93 -9.99 -14.53
N MET A 107 0.77 -9.96 -15.85
CA MET A 107 0.01 -8.92 -16.54
C MET A 107 -1.43 -8.81 -16.03
N GLN A 108 -2.10 -9.93 -15.79
CA GLN A 108 -3.49 -9.95 -15.32
C GLN A 108 -3.63 -9.29 -13.93
N LYS A 109 -2.72 -9.59 -13.01
CA LYS A 109 -2.71 -8.98 -11.66
C LYS A 109 -2.23 -7.53 -11.65
N ARG A 110 -1.62 -7.06 -12.74
CA ARG A 110 -0.99 -5.74 -12.82
C ARG A 110 -1.73 -4.75 -13.72
N LEU A 111 -2.92 -5.13 -14.18
CA LEU A 111 -3.73 -4.22 -15.01
C LEU A 111 -4.25 -3.03 -14.19
N SER A 112 -4.87 -3.28 -13.04
CA SER A 112 -5.57 -2.28 -12.23
C SER A 112 -5.00 -2.09 -10.80
N GLY A 113 -3.76 -2.52 -10.56
CA GLY A 113 -3.12 -2.36 -9.26
C GLY A 113 -3.78 -3.18 -8.16
N CYS A 114 -4.26 -2.52 -7.11
CA CYS A 114 -4.81 -3.17 -5.93
C CYS A 114 -6.24 -3.72 -6.10
N GLY A 115 -6.93 -3.42 -7.20
CA GLY A 115 -8.30 -3.87 -7.44
C GLY A 115 -9.37 -3.13 -6.62
N ALA A 116 -9.06 -1.93 -6.09
CA ALA A 116 -10.02 -1.10 -5.35
C ALA A 116 -11.33 -0.92 -6.11
N GLY A 117 -12.45 -1.07 -5.43
CA GLY A 117 -13.80 -0.86 -5.95
C GLY A 117 -14.38 -2.01 -6.77
N HIS A 118 -13.59 -3.03 -7.15
CA HIS A 118 -14.10 -4.18 -7.91
C HIS A 118 -13.57 -5.55 -7.45
N GLU A 119 -12.37 -5.64 -6.86
CA GLU A 119 -11.85 -6.86 -6.25
C GLU A 119 -11.98 -6.85 -4.73
N TYR A 120 -12.06 -5.66 -4.14
CA TYR A 120 -12.36 -5.46 -2.72
C TYR A 120 -13.06 -4.11 -2.50
N ALA A 121 -13.63 -3.95 -1.32
CA ALA A 121 -14.21 -2.70 -0.83
C ALA A 121 -13.84 -2.47 0.63
N ALA A 122 -13.82 -1.20 1.04
CA ALA A 122 -13.78 -0.83 2.45
C ALA A 122 -15.19 -0.81 3.03
N VAL A 123 -15.33 -1.30 4.26
CA VAL A 123 -16.59 -1.29 5.00
C VAL A 123 -16.42 -0.41 6.23
N THR A 124 -17.32 0.55 6.43
CA THR A 124 -17.35 1.38 7.64
C THR A 124 -18.04 0.65 8.80
N PRO A 125 -17.91 1.13 10.05
CA PRO A 125 -18.67 0.58 11.18
C PRO A 125 -20.19 0.58 10.98
N GLU A 126 -20.71 1.52 10.18
CA GLU A 126 -22.14 1.64 9.83
C GLU A 126 -22.56 0.69 8.68
N GLY A 127 -21.60 -0.06 8.11
CA GLY A 127 -21.82 -0.97 7.01
C GLY A 127 -21.74 -0.33 5.62
N ASP A 128 -21.38 0.93 5.50
CA ASP A 128 -21.24 1.61 4.22
C ASP A 128 -20.05 1.08 3.41
N LEU A 129 -20.24 0.93 2.11
CA LEU A 129 -19.26 0.38 1.18
C LEU A 129 -18.59 1.48 0.35
N TYR A 130 -17.25 1.46 0.32
CA TYR A 130 -16.42 2.38 -0.46
C TYR A 130 -15.38 1.61 -1.27
N PRO A 131 -14.85 2.17 -2.39
CA PRO A 131 -13.83 1.51 -3.21
C PRO A 131 -12.56 1.11 -2.42
N CYS A 132 -12.11 1.95 -1.50
CA CYS A 132 -11.06 1.65 -0.52
C CYS A 132 -11.14 2.61 0.67
N HIS A 133 -10.32 2.37 1.70
CA HIS A 133 -10.31 3.18 2.91
C HIS A 133 -10.04 4.68 2.68
N GLN A 134 -9.31 5.04 1.61
CA GLN A 134 -9.01 6.44 1.29
C GLN A 134 -10.21 7.21 0.72
N PHE A 135 -11.26 6.51 0.31
CA PHE A 135 -12.51 7.12 -0.17
C PHE A 135 -13.61 7.17 0.90
N VAL A 136 -13.37 6.59 2.08
CA VAL A 136 -14.35 6.61 3.19
C VAL A 136 -14.68 8.05 3.58
N GLY A 137 -16.01 8.34 3.72
CA GLY A 137 -16.51 9.67 4.05
C GLY A 137 -16.70 10.62 2.86
N ARG A 138 -16.42 10.16 1.64
CA ARG A 138 -16.70 10.90 0.41
C ARG A 138 -17.97 10.33 -0.23
N ASP A 139 -19.09 10.99 -0.08
CA ASP A 139 -20.43 10.51 -0.48
C ASP A 139 -20.53 10.14 -1.96
N GLU A 140 -19.78 10.83 -2.83
CA GLU A 140 -19.72 10.53 -4.25
C GLU A 140 -19.17 9.12 -4.53
N TYR A 141 -18.30 8.61 -3.65
CA TYR A 141 -17.67 7.28 -3.74
C TYR A 141 -18.35 6.21 -2.88
N LYS A 142 -19.46 6.52 -2.20
CA LYS A 142 -20.23 5.51 -1.49
C LYS A 142 -20.90 4.58 -2.50
N MET A 143 -20.49 3.31 -2.48
CA MET A 143 -20.96 2.29 -3.44
C MET A 143 -22.26 1.63 -3.03
N GLY A 144 -22.59 1.65 -1.74
CA GLY A 144 -23.76 0.99 -1.17
C GLY A 144 -23.58 0.73 0.33
N ASN A 145 -24.30 -0.28 0.83
CA ASN A 145 -24.23 -0.70 2.22
C ASN A 145 -24.33 -2.23 2.31
N LEU A 146 -23.83 -2.84 3.41
CA LEU A 146 -23.86 -4.29 3.60
C LEU A 146 -25.27 -4.88 3.58
N ASP A 147 -26.27 -4.14 4.08
CA ASP A 147 -27.66 -4.62 4.15
C ASP A 147 -28.37 -4.53 2.78
N GLU A 148 -28.01 -3.54 1.96
CA GLU A 148 -28.66 -3.26 0.68
C GLU A 148 -27.81 -3.73 -0.52
N GLY A 149 -26.53 -4.06 -0.29
CA GLY A 149 -25.57 -4.45 -1.32
C GLY A 149 -25.01 -3.24 -2.08
N ILE A 150 -24.51 -3.51 -3.29
CA ILE A 150 -23.95 -2.48 -4.17
C ILE A 150 -25.07 -1.71 -4.86
N LEU A 151 -25.24 -0.45 -4.52
CA LEU A 151 -26.26 0.44 -5.07
C LEU A 151 -25.78 1.25 -6.29
N LYS A 152 -24.46 1.44 -6.43
CA LYS A 152 -23.82 2.12 -7.56
C LYS A 152 -22.88 1.17 -8.31
N PRO A 153 -23.40 0.20 -9.07
CA PRO A 153 -22.56 -0.74 -9.83
C PRO A 153 -21.74 -0.03 -10.91
N GLU A 154 -22.19 1.11 -11.41
CA GLU A 154 -21.45 1.95 -12.37
C GLU A 154 -20.12 2.45 -11.79
N LEU A 155 -20.06 2.71 -10.49
CA LEU A 155 -18.82 3.12 -9.82
C LEU A 155 -17.83 1.95 -9.77
N ALA A 156 -18.27 0.75 -9.42
CA ALA A 156 -17.44 -0.45 -9.45
C ALA A 156 -16.91 -0.74 -10.87
N GLU A 157 -17.76 -0.53 -11.89
CA GLU A 157 -17.38 -0.69 -13.29
C GLU A 157 -16.38 0.38 -13.73
N GLU A 158 -16.53 1.62 -13.27
CA GLU A 158 -15.55 2.69 -13.54
C GLU A 158 -14.17 2.34 -12.98
N PHE A 159 -14.10 1.87 -11.73
CA PHE A 159 -12.84 1.42 -11.12
C PHE A 159 -12.24 0.22 -11.86
N ARG A 160 -13.05 -0.76 -12.26
CA ARG A 160 -12.62 -1.92 -13.06
C ARG A 160 -12.00 -1.49 -14.39
N ASN A 161 -12.63 -0.54 -15.07
CA ASN A 161 -12.21 -0.06 -16.39
C ASN A 161 -11.08 0.96 -16.34
N THR A 162 -10.69 1.42 -15.13
CA THR A 162 -9.58 2.35 -14.92
C THR A 162 -8.30 1.58 -14.66
N HIS A 163 -7.56 1.26 -15.72
CA HIS A 163 -6.36 0.41 -15.66
C HIS A 163 -5.27 0.91 -16.63
N VAL A 164 -4.10 0.25 -16.65
CA VAL A 164 -2.92 0.69 -17.41
C VAL A 164 -3.13 0.85 -18.92
N LEU A 165 -4.15 0.21 -19.49
CA LEU A 165 -4.46 0.32 -20.92
C LEU A 165 -5.48 1.42 -21.23
N THR A 166 -6.08 2.04 -20.19
CA THR A 166 -7.09 3.10 -20.34
C THR A 166 -6.66 4.41 -19.66
N LYS A 167 -5.71 4.36 -18.73
CA LYS A 167 -5.17 5.57 -18.08
C LYS A 167 -4.26 6.34 -19.02
N GLU A 168 -4.36 7.66 -18.95
CA GLU A 168 -3.55 8.60 -19.72
C GLU A 168 -2.04 8.34 -19.53
N GLY A 169 -1.30 8.20 -20.64
CA GLY A 169 0.15 8.02 -20.65
C GLY A 169 0.66 6.68 -20.07
N CYS A 170 -0.23 5.78 -19.62
CA CYS A 170 0.19 4.48 -19.11
C CYS A 170 0.48 3.47 -20.22
N ILE A 171 -0.23 3.54 -21.35
CA ILE A 171 -0.08 2.56 -22.42
C ILE A 171 1.33 2.53 -23.02
N GLU A 172 2.01 3.66 -23.06
CA GLU A 172 3.38 3.80 -23.59
C GLU A 172 4.46 3.74 -22.49
N CYS A 173 4.05 3.67 -21.21
CA CYS A 173 4.97 3.67 -20.09
C CYS A 173 5.67 2.32 -19.95
N TRP A 174 7.01 2.32 -19.89
CA TRP A 174 7.79 1.10 -19.70
C TRP A 174 7.48 0.41 -18.36
N ALA A 175 7.15 1.19 -17.33
CA ALA A 175 6.85 0.69 -15.98
C ALA A 175 5.39 0.25 -15.77
N ARG A 176 4.52 0.31 -16.79
CA ARG A 176 3.07 0.12 -16.63
C ARG A 176 2.67 -1.13 -15.86
N PHE A 177 3.32 -2.26 -16.11
CA PHE A 177 3.00 -3.53 -15.45
C PHE A 177 3.75 -3.72 -14.10
N HIS A 178 4.69 -2.86 -13.76
CA HIS A 178 5.29 -2.78 -12.43
C HIS A 178 4.51 -1.81 -11.54
N CYS A 179 4.17 -0.65 -12.05
CA CYS A 179 3.40 0.40 -11.37
C CYS A 179 1.90 0.09 -11.29
N SER A 180 1.35 -0.68 -12.24
CA SER A 180 -0.09 -1.01 -12.34
C SER A 180 -1.01 0.22 -12.45
N GLY A 181 -0.51 1.32 -13.02
CA GLY A 181 -1.26 2.58 -13.18
C GLY A 181 -1.37 3.44 -11.91
N GLY A 182 -0.63 3.09 -10.85
CA GLY A 182 -0.61 3.83 -9.58
C GLY A 182 -1.89 3.69 -8.74
N CYS A 183 -1.95 4.42 -7.64
CA CYS A 183 -3.08 4.42 -6.72
C CYS A 183 -4.22 5.30 -7.28
N HIS A 184 -5.45 4.74 -7.32
CA HIS A 184 -6.65 5.49 -7.74
C HIS A 184 -6.96 6.66 -6.80
N ALA A 185 -6.80 6.44 -5.48
CA ALA A 185 -7.06 7.49 -4.51
C ALA A 185 -6.06 8.64 -4.61
N ASN A 186 -4.78 8.34 -4.85
CA ASN A 186 -3.78 9.39 -5.09
C ASN A 186 -4.07 10.13 -6.41
N ALA A 187 -4.46 9.42 -7.47
CA ALA A 187 -4.85 10.02 -8.74
C ALA A 187 -6.01 10.99 -8.56
N GLU A 188 -7.05 10.58 -7.85
CA GLU A 188 -8.18 11.44 -7.51
C GLU A 188 -7.78 12.63 -6.64
N GLN A 189 -7.02 12.39 -5.58
CA GLN A 189 -6.63 13.42 -4.61
C GLN A 189 -5.79 14.54 -5.25
N PHE A 190 -4.85 14.17 -6.13
CA PHE A 190 -3.92 15.12 -6.72
C PHE A 190 -4.34 15.67 -8.09
N ASN A 191 -5.08 14.87 -8.86
CA ASN A 191 -5.46 15.21 -10.24
C ASN A 191 -6.97 15.38 -10.44
N GLY A 192 -7.79 15.09 -9.39
CA GLY A 192 -9.26 15.17 -9.47
C GLY A 192 -9.90 14.13 -10.38
N ASP A 193 -9.16 13.08 -10.75
CA ASP A 193 -9.63 12.07 -11.70
C ASP A 193 -8.83 10.76 -11.51
N ILE A 194 -9.51 9.66 -11.20
CA ILE A 194 -8.87 8.34 -11.04
C ILE A 194 -8.17 7.86 -12.32
N LYS A 195 -8.54 8.39 -13.50
CA LYS A 195 -7.99 8.04 -14.82
C LYS A 195 -6.67 8.75 -15.12
N LYS A 196 -6.32 9.78 -14.38
CA LYS A 196 -5.07 10.52 -14.53
C LYS A 196 -4.07 10.03 -13.49
N PRO A 197 -3.08 9.21 -13.86
CA PRO A 197 -2.18 8.63 -12.87
C PRO A 197 -1.40 9.72 -12.13
N TYR A 198 -1.33 9.58 -10.82
CA TYR A 198 -0.38 10.34 -10.00
C TYR A 198 1.01 9.73 -10.20
N LYS A 199 1.97 10.55 -10.61
CA LYS A 199 3.37 10.16 -10.91
C LYS A 199 4.32 10.87 -9.97
#